data_2724172572b377f37f6cb35c2641a40e
#
_entry.id   2724172572b377f37f6cb35c2641a40e
#
_cell.length_a   1.000
_cell.length_b   1.000
_cell.length_c   1.000
_cell.angle_alpha   90.00
_cell.angle_beta   90.00
_cell.angle_gamma   90.00
#
_symmetry.space_group_name_H-M   'P 1'
#
loop_
_entity.id
_entity.type
_entity.pdbx_description
1 polymer ?
#
loop_
_entity_poly.entity_id
_entity_poly.type
_entity_poly.pdbx_seq_one_letter_code
_entity_poly.pdbx_strand_id
1 'polypeptide(L)'
;MYEFEYMNKITEVLEKSYETNKDLIKDLAVKFAENIKTGHVIHTFGTGHSHMVGIELFARAGGLGNVDAMLDPDTLTAFGAQRSGAIEKLSGLADIIYDQYNIQKGDIMIITSNSGRNAVPIEMAMRCQKEGIYTIAVTNLEQSKNTTSRHPSGK
;
A
#
# COMPACT_ATOMS: atom_id res chain seq x y z
N MET A 1 -10.91 -1.01 -39.11
CA MET A 1 -11.16 -1.59 -37.77
C MET A 1 -10.14 -0.96 -36.87
N TYR A 2 -10.56 -0.15 -35.89
CA TYR A 2 -9.61 0.43 -34.94
C TYR A 2 -9.14 -0.68 -34.03
N GLU A 3 -7.86 -1.07 -34.10
CA GLU A 3 -7.26 -1.93 -33.10
C GLU A 3 -7.17 -1.18 -31.78
N PHE A 4 -7.71 -1.75 -30.72
CA PHE A 4 -7.61 -1.18 -29.38
C PHE A 4 -6.21 -1.47 -28.81
N GLU A 5 -5.19 -0.74 -29.26
CA GLU A 5 -3.81 -0.82 -28.75
C GLU A 5 -3.77 -0.72 -27.22
N TYR A 6 -4.66 0.07 -26.63
CA TYR A 6 -4.78 0.22 -25.19
C TYR A 6 -5.05 -1.11 -24.47
N MET A 7 -5.98 -1.94 -25.01
CA MET A 7 -6.30 -3.24 -24.41
C MET A 7 -5.11 -4.19 -24.50
N ASN A 8 -4.42 -4.19 -25.63
CA ASN A 8 -3.23 -5.03 -25.82
C ASN A 8 -2.13 -4.61 -24.83
N LYS A 9 -1.90 -3.32 -24.65
CA LYS A 9 -0.92 -2.80 -23.69
C LYS A 9 -1.26 -3.12 -22.24
N ILE A 10 -2.53 -3.03 -21.84
CA ILE A 10 -2.95 -3.45 -20.48
C ILE A 10 -2.68 -4.93 -20.28
N THR A 11 -3.04 -5.78 -21.24
CA THR A 11 -2.81 -7.22 -21.16
C THR A 11 -1.32 -7.52 -21.00
N GLU A 12 -0.46 -6.94 -21.82
CA GLU A 12 1.01 -7.07 -21.71
C GLU A 12 1.52 -6.69 -20.31
N VAL A 13 1.03 -5.58 -19.77
CA VAL A 13 1.45 -5.08 -18.45
C VAL A 13 0.99 -6.03 -17.33
N LEU A 14 -0.25 -6.52 -17.39
CA LEU A 14 -0.79 -7.46 -16.41
C LEU A 14 -0.03 -8.80 -16.45
N GLU A 15 0.20 -9.36 -17.64
CA GLU A 15 0.95 -10.60 -17.82
C GLU A 15 2.38 -10.46 -17.29
N LYS A 16 3.08 -9.38 -17.65
CA LYS A 16 4.42 -9.08 -17.16
C LYS A 16 4.45 -8.92 -15.64
N SER A 17 3.47 -8.21 -15.07
CA SER A 17 3.36 -8.03 -13.62
C SER A 17 3.15 -9.36 -12.92
N TYR A 18 2.25 -10.21 -13.43
CA TYR A 18 2.01 -11.53 -12.88
C TYR A 18 3.27 -12.41 -12.94
N GLU A 19 3.87 -12.55 -14.12
CA GLU A 19 5.07 -13.37 -14.30
C GLU A 19 6.25 -12.93 -13.42
N THR A 20 6.41 -11.63 -13.23
CA THR A 20 7.48 -11.10 -12.39
C THR A 20 7.25 -11.38 -10.90
N ASN A 21 6.00 -11.42 -10.44
CA ASN A 21 5.67 -11.47 -9.01
C ASN A 21 5.04 -12.80 -8.57
N LYS A 22 4.76 -13.74 -9.47
CA LYS A 22 3.97 -14.96 -9.17
C LYS A 22 4.51 -15.80 -8.00
N ASP A 23 5.82 -15.92 -7.87
CA ASP A 23 6.40 -16.71 -6.79
C ASP A 23 6.33 -15.96 -5.46
N LEU A 24 6.59 -14.64 -5.47
CA LEU A 24 6.37 -13.79 -4.30
C LEU A 24 4.91 -13.82 -3.85
N ILE A 25 3.95 -13.78 -4.79
CA ILE A 25 2.50 -13.85 -4.48
C ILE A 25 2.18 -15.18 -3.78
N LYS A 26 2.75 -16.31 -4.23
CA LYS A 26 2.55 -17.61 -3.58
C LYS A 26 3.09 -17.62 -2.14
N ASP A 27 4.30 -17.10 -1.94
CA ASP A 27 4.92 -17.01 -0.63
C ASP A 27 4.11 -16.11 0.32
N LEU A 28 3.62 -14.98 -0.19
CA LEU A 28 2.76 -14.08 0.57
C LEU A 28 1.40 -14.71 0.90
N ALA A 29 0.83 -15.52 0.00
CA ALA A 29 -0.42 -16.22 0.27
C ALA A 29 -0.29 -17.19 1.45
N VAL A 30 0.82 -17.92 1.55
CA VAL A 30 1.11 -18.78 2.72
C VAL A 30 1.25 -17.95 3.98
N LYS A 31 1.98 -16.83 3.90
CA LYS A 31 2.19 -15.93 5.04
C LYS A 31 0.87 -15.29 5.52
N PHE A 32 -0.02 -14.91 4.62
CA PHE A 32 -1.35 -14.41 4.97
C PHE A 32 -2.20 -15.50 5.64
N ALA A 33 -2.17 -16.72 5.11
CA ALA A 33 -2.90 -17.82 5.71
C ALA A 33 -2.44 -18.13 7.15
N GLU A 34 -1.14 -18.04 7.42
CA GLU A 34 -0.59 -18.20 8.76
C GLU A 34 -0.97 -17.06 9.69
N ASN A 35 -0.88 -15.82 9.21
CA ASN A 35 -1.30 -14.63 9.95
C ASN A 35 -2.76 -14.72 10.38
N ILE A 36 -3.65 -15.11 9.47
CA ILE A 36 -5.08 -15.31 9.74
C ILE A 36 -5.31 -16.41 10.78
N LYS A 37 -4.65 -17.56 10.62
CA LYS A 37 -4.78 -18.69 11.55
C LYS A 37 -4.36 -18.37 12.98
N THR A 38 -3.40 -17.46 13.12
CA THR A 38 -2.88 -17.02 14.43
C THR A 38 -3.66 -15.84 15.02
N GLY A 39 -4.73 -15.38 14.35
CA GLY A 39 -5.61 -14.33 14.85
C GLY A 39 -5.07 -12.92 14.64
N HIS A 40 -4.08 -12.75 13.78
CA HIS A 40 -3.50 -11.46 13.44
C HIS A 40 -4.26 -10.74 12.31
N VAL A 41 -3.97 -9.46 12.12
CA VAL A 41 -4.64 -8.58 11.17
C VAL A 41 -3.72 -8.23 10.00
N ILE A 42 -4.30 -8.07 8.83
CA ILE A 42 -3.64 -7.52 7.65
C ILE A 42 -4.09 -6.08 7.51
N HIS A 43 -3.23 -5.13 7.88
CA HIS A 43 -3.49 -3.71 7.69
C HIS A 43 -3.11 -3.27 6.28
N THR A 44 -3.86 -2.35 5.72
CA THR A 44 -3.55 -1.75 4.42
C THR A 44 -3.48 -0.25 4.54
N PHE A 45 -2.47 0.37 3.96
CA PHE A 45 -2.27 1.81 3.96
C PHE A 45 -1.89 2.32 2.57
N GLY A 46 -2.39 3.49 2.22
CA GLY A 46 -2.01 4.23 1.00
C GLY A 46 -2.55 5.64 1.06
N THR A 47 -1.92 6.57 0.35
CA THR A 47 -2.38 7.95 0.21
C THR A 47 -2.92 8.21 -1.20
N GLY A 48 -3.76 9.21 -1.35
CA GLY A 48 -4.36 9.54 -2.64
C GLY A 48 -5.16 8.37 -3.22
N HIS A 49 -4.99 8.06 -4.48
CA HIS A 49 -5.64 6.89 -5.12
C HIS A 49 -5.07 5.54 -4.67
N SER A 50 -3.90 5.52 -4.05
CA SER A 50 -3.27 4.27 -3.60
C SER A 50 -4.06 3.58 -2.49
N HIS A 51 -4.90 4.30 -1.72
CA HIS A 51 -5.77 3.69 -0.72
C HIS A 51 -6.88 2.82 -1.32
N MET A 52 -7.17 2.95 -2.61
CA MET A 52 -8.19 2.12 -3.28
C MET A 52 -7.85 0.63 -3.22
N VAL A 53 -6.57 0.26 -3.17
CA VAL A 53 -6.15 -1.14 -2.96
C VAL A 53 -6.62 -1.64 -1.60
N GLY A 54 -6.51 -0.81 -0.56
CA GLY A 54 -7.02 -1.14 0.77
C GLY A 54 -8.54 -1.27 0.81
N ILE A 55 -9.25 -0.33 0.18
CA ILE A 55 -10.73 -0.40 0.07
C ILE A 55 -11.16 -1.68 -0.65
N GLU A 56 -10.45 -2.07 -1.71
CA GLU A 56 -10.78 -3.27 -2.49
C GLU A 56 -10.60 -4.56 -1.68
N LEU A 57 -9.68 -4.60 -0.74
CA LEU A 57 -9.45 -5.74 0.14
C LEU A 57 -10.37 -5.74 1.36
N PHE A 58 -10.87 -4.58 1.79
CA PHE A 58 -11.63 -4.39 3.01
C PHE A 58 -13.14 -4.56 2.80
N ALA A 59 -13.79 -5.24 3.75
CA ALA A 59 -15.26 -5.32 3.88
C ALA A 59 -16.01 -5.78 2.61
N ARG A 60 -15.40 -6.65 1.82
CA ARG A 60 -16.05 -7.21 0.62
C ARG A 60 -16.75 -8.53 0.90
N ALA A 61 -17.91 -8.73 0.26
CA ALA A 61 -18.58 -10.02 0.28
C ALA A 61 -17.65 -11.11 -0.29
N GLY A 62 -17.38 -12.15 0.50
CA GLY A 62 -16.44 -13.22 0.16
C GLY A 62 -14.96 -12.86 0.30
N GLY A 63 -14.64 -11.66 0.80
CA GLY A 63 -13.27 -11.26 1.12
C GLY A 63 -12.78 -11.81 2.45
N LEU A 64 -11.53 -11.49 2.78
CA LEU A 64 -10.91 -11.86 4.06
C LEU A 64 -11.50 -11.00 5.19
N GLY A 65 -11.93 -11.64 6.28
CA GLY A 65 -12.57 -10.94 7.42
C GLY A 65 -11.62 -10.17 8.32
N ASN A 66 -10.32 -10.47 8.27
CA ASN A 66 -9.30 -9.86 9.12
C ASN A 66 -8.39 -8.89 8.35
N VAL A 67 -8.95 -8.16 7.42
CA VAL A 67 -8.31 -7.01 6.76
C VAL A 67 -8.81 -5.72 7.41
N ASP A 68 -7.89 -4.84 7.77
CA ASP A 68 -8.16 -3.50 8.27
C ASP A 68 -7.59 -2.46 7.30
N ALA A 69 -8.45 -1.59 6.77
CA ALA A 69 -8.04 -0.54 5.86
C ALA A 69 -7.85 0.78 6.62
N MET A 70 -6.62 1.27 6.67
CA MET A 70 -6.27 2.54 7.30
C MET A 70 -6.68 3.71 6.39
N LEU A 71 -7.94 4.10 6.47
CA LEU A 71 -8.56 5.11 5.61
C LEU A 71 -8.58 6.48 6.31
N ASP A 72 -7.43 7.15 6.33
CA ASP A 72 -7.31 8.48 6.91
C ASP A 72 -7.98 9.54 6.00
N PRO A 73 -8.96 10.32 6.50
CA PRO A 73 -9.72 11.27 5.69
C PRO A 73 -8.87 12.35 5.05
N ASP A 74 -7.77 12.74 5.68
CA ASP A 74 -6.91 13.81 5.21
C ASP A 74 -6.06 13.39 4.02
N THR A 75 -5.76 12.11 3.93
CA THR A 75 -4.99 11.53 2.83
C THR A 75 -5.85 10.96 1.70
N LEU A 76 -7.19 10.87 1.88
CA LEU A 76 -8.12 10.41 0.86
C LEU A 76 -8.42 11.48 -0.19
N THR A 77 -8.43 11.12 -1.47
CA THR A 77 -8.81 12.03 -2.57
C THR A 77 -10.29 12.41 -2.54
N ALA A 78 -11.14 11.61 -1.92
CA ALA A 78 -12.57 11.85 -1.79
C ALA A 78 -12.89 13.16 -1.06
N PHE A 79 -12.00 13.62 -0.17
CA PHE A 79 -12.14 14.86 0.59
C PHE A 79 -11.33 16.04 0.01
N GLY A 80 -10.87 15.92 -1.23
CA GLY A 80 -10.15 16.95 -1.97
C GLY A 80 -8.79 16.52 -2.48
N ALA A 81 -8.67 16.33 -3.79
CA ALA A 81 -7.45 15.79 -4.41
C ALA A 81 -6.21 16.69 -4.19
N GLN A 82 -6.37 18.01 -4.26
CA GLN A 82 -5.26 18.96 -4.00
C GLN A 82 -4.83 18.93 -2.53
N ARG A 83 -5.81 18.85 -1.62
CA ARG A 83 -5.56 18.74 -0.18
C ARG A 83 -4.80 17.44 0.14
N SER A 84 -5.30 16.32 -0.33
CA SER A 84 -4.63 15.01 -0.18
C SER A 84 -3.19 15.05 -0.73
N GLY A 85 -3.00 15.59 -1.94
CA GLY A 85 -1.66 15.71 -2.54
C GLY A 85 -0.70 16.67 -1.83
N ALA A 86 -1.21 17.61 -1.03
CA ALA A 86 -0.39 18.45 -0.16
C ALA A 86 -0.05 17.74 1.15
N ILE A 87 -1.05 17.12 1.78
CA ILE A 87 -0.94 16.47 3.08
C ILE A 87 -0.01 15.24 3.05
N GLU A 88 -0.05 14.43 1.99
CA GLU A 88 0.83 13.26 1.86
C GLU A 88 2.33 13.57 1.85
N LYS A 89 2.69 14.85 1.73
CA LYS A 89 4.09 15.33 1.76
C LYS A 89 4.52 15.79 3.14
N LEU A 90 3.60 15.88 4.09
CA LEU A 90 3.89 16.35 5.44
C LEU A 90 4.62 15.28 6.24
N SER A 91 5.77 15.63 6.80
CA SER A 91 6.51 14.76 7.71
C SER A 91 5.83 14.69 9.09
N GLY A 92 5.84 13.52 9.71
CA GLY A 92 5.27 13.28 11.03
C GLY A 92 3.79 12.85 11.04
N LEU A 93 3.08 12.96 9.91
CA LEU A 93 1.68 12.57 9.84
C LEU A 93 1.49 11.05 9.95
N ALA A 94 2.43 10.27 9.42
CA ALA A 94 2.35 8.81 9.44
C ALA A 94 2.30 8.25 10.86
N ASP A 95 3.06 8.81 11.79
CA ASP A 95 3.03 8.40 13.20
C ASP A 95 1.67 8.67 13.84
N ILE A 96 1.06 9.82 13.54
CA ILE A 96 -0.27 10.19 14.03
C ILE A 96 -1.32 9.20 13.51
N ILE A 97 -1.24 8.84 12.23
CA ILE A 97 -2.17 7.86 11.64
C ILE A 97 -1.92 6.48 12.25
N TYR A 98 -0.67 6.03 12.32
CA TYR A 98 -0.30 4.72 12.86
C TYR A 98 -0.86 4.52 14.28
N ASP A 99 -0.72 5.52 15.16
CA ASP A 99 -1.13 5.45 16.56
C ASP A 99 -2.66 5.42 16.76
N GLN A 100 -3.46 5.66 15.73
CA GLN A 100 -4.92 5.53 15.78
C GLN A 100 -5.41 4.09 15.53
N TYR A 101 -4.53 3.20 15.06
CA TYR A 101 -4.86 1.82 14.75
C TYR A 101 -4.20 0.87 15.74
N ASN A 102 -4.88 -0.22 16.05
CA ASN A 102 -4.37 -1.24 16.98
C ASN A 102 -3.46 -2.23 16.25
N ILE A 103 -2.30 -1.76 15.79
CA ILE A 103 -1.32 -2.57 15.07
C ILE A 103 -0.44 -3.30 16.06
N GLN A 104 -0.36 -4.63 15.96
CA GLN A 104 0.34 -5.48 16.91
C GLN A 104 1.47 -6.27 16.24
N LYS A 105 2.45 -6.68 17.04
CA LYS A 105 3.50 -7.56 16.56
C LYS A 105 2.90 -8.89 16.09
N GLY A 106 3.22 -9.29 14.89
CA GLY A 106 2.63 -10.43 14.18
C GLY A 106 1.65 -10.03 13.08
N ASP A 107 1.14 -8.79 13.10
CA ASP A 107 0.34 -8.25 12.02
C ASP A 107 1.18 -8.02 10.76
N ILE A 108 0.48 -7.87 9.65
CA ILE A 108 1.08 -7.56 8.34
C ILE A 108 0.60 -6.17 7.91
N MET A 109 1.50 -5.36 7.36
CA MET A 109 1.17 -4.07 6.77
C MET A 109 1.42 -4.09 5.26
N ILE A 110 0.37 -3.82 4.47
CA ILE A 110 0.49 -3.58 3.03
C ILE A 110 0.49 -2.08 2.80
N ILE A 111 1.60 -1.54 2.29
CA ILE A 111 1.73 -0.12 1.95
C ILE A 111 1.71 0.02 0.44
N THR A 112 0.72 0.75 -0.08
CA THR A 112 0.58 1.03 -1.50
C THR A 112 1.02 2.45 -1.81
N SER A 113 1.99 2.59 -2.71
CA SER A 113 2.43 3.89 -3.23
C SER A 113 3.08 3.72 -4.60
N ASN A 114 2.51 4.30 -5.65
CA ASN A 114 3.04 4.11 -7.01
C ASN A 114 4.51 4.54 -7.14
N SER A 115 4.87 5.71 -6.61
CA SER A 115 6.25 6.23 -6.70
C SER A 115 7.11 5.98 -5.46
N GLY A 116 6.50 5.68 -4.31
CA GLY A 116 7.20 5.52 -3.03
C GLY A 116 7.98 6.77 -2.56
N ARG A 117 7.64 7.98 -3.04
CA ARG A 117 8.48 9.19 -2.85
C ARG A 117 7.99 10.19 -1.80
N ASN A 118 6.71 10.17 -1.45
CA ASN A 118 6.12 11.14 -0.52
C ASN A 118 6.40 10.76 0.94
N ALA A 119 6.43 11.76 1.83
CA ALA A 119 6.83 11.57 3.22
C ALA A 119 5.95 10.54 3.95
N VAL A 120 4.63 10.68 3.86
CA VAL A 120 3.71 9.85 4.65
C VAL A 120 3.85 8.34 4.38
N PRO A 121 3.86 7.81 3.13
CA PRO A 121 4.05 6.38 2.91
C PRO A 121 5.46 5.90 3.28
N ILE A 122 6.49 6.74 3.16
CA ILE A 122 7.86 6.40 3.58
C ILE A 122 7.92 6.28 5.10
N GLU A 123 7.40 7.26 5.83
CA GLU A 123 7.39 7.25 7.30
C GLU A 123 6.54 6.11 7.86
N MET A 124 5.41 5.78 7.23
CA MET A 124 4.62 4.60 7.59
C MET A 124 5.46 3.32 7.48
N ALA A 125 6.21 3.15 6.39
CA ALA A 125 7.11 2.01 6.24
C ALA A 125 8.23 2.00 7.29
N MET A 126 8.82 3.16 7.58
CA MET A 126 9.85 3.31 8.62
C MET A 126 9.31 2.99 10.01
N ARG A 127 8.08 3.43 10.33
CA ARG A 127 7.41 3.12 11.60
C ARG A 127 7.15 1.62 11.72
N CYS A 128 6.59 0.99 10.71
CA CYS A 128 6.37 -0.46 10.69
C CYS A 128 7.69 -1.24 10.90
N GLN A 129 8.75 -0.83 10.23
CA GLN A 129 10.07 -1.46 10.39
C GLN A 129 10.59 -1.33 11.83
N LYS A 130 10.46 -0.14 12.43
CA LYS A 130 10.88 0.12 13.83
C LYS A 130 10.11 -0.74 14.83
N GLU A 131 8.80 -0.93 14.61
CA GLU A 131 7.94 -1.75 15.47
C GLU A 131 8.03 -3.26 15.15
N GLY A 132 8.81 -3.66 14.14
CA GLY A 132 8.99 -5.07 13.75
C GLY A 132 7.77 -5.67 13.04
N ILE A 133 6.94 -4.83 12.41
CA ILE A 133 5.79 -5.26 11.60
C ILE A 133 6.26 -5.71 10.21
N TYR A 134 5.80 -6.89 9.79
CA TYR A 134 6.09 -7.37 8.45
C TYR A 134 5.42 -6.50 7.40
N THR A 135 6.22 -5.86 6.55
CA THR A 135 5.73 -4.85 5.61
C THR A 135 5.87 -5.32 4.17
N ILE A 136 4.81 -5.15 3.40
CA ILE A 136 4.73 -5.45 1.97
C ILE A 136 4.51 -4.13 1.23
N ALA A 137 5.39 -3.82 0.27
CA ALA A 137 5.24 -2.64 -0.57
C ALA A 137 4.59 -3.02 -1.92
N VAL A 138 3.49 -2.34 -2.27
CA VAL A 138 2.90 -2.38 -3.60
C VAL A 138 3.28 -1.09 -4.32
N THR A 139 4.24 -1.17 -5.24
CA THR A 139 4.85 0.01 -5.86
C THR A 139 5.30 -0.26 -7.29
N ASN A 140 5.49 0.78 -8.08
CA ASN A 140 6.19 0.72 -9.35
C ASN A 140 7.70 0.89 -9.11
N LEU A 141 8.43 -0.22 -9.09
CA LEU A 141 9.87 -0.24 -8.79
C LEU A 141 10.70 0.62 -9.76
N GLU A 142 10.34 0.63 -11.04
CA GLU A 142 11.04 1.44 -12.04
C GLU A 142 10.87 2.93 -11.76
N GLN A 143 9.64 3.36 -11.53
CA GLN A 143 9.36 4.75 -11.18
C GLN A 143 9.99 5.13 -9.84
N SER A 144 9.90 4.26 -8.83
CA SER A 144 10.47 4.52 -7.52
C SER A 144 11.98 4.72 -7.57
N LYS A 145 12.71 3.88 -8.32
CA LYS A 145 14.17 4.00 -8.49
C LYS A 145 14.60 5.26 -9.23
N ASN A 146 13.77 5.75 -10.15
CA ASN A 146 14.07 6.90 -11.01
C ASN A 146 13.46 8.22 -10.48
N THR A 147 12.90 8.22 -9.28
CA THR A 147 12.25 9.39 -8.70
C THR A 147 12.95 9.83 -7.42
N THR A 148 13.24 11.12 -7.30
CA THR A 148 13.82 11.68 -6.08
C THR A 148 12.83 11.64 -4.92
N SER A 149 13.26 11.16 -3.75
CA SER A 149 12.48 11.20 -2.53
C SER A 149 12.08 12.63 -2.15
N ARG A 150 10.90 12.77 -1.57
CA ARG A 150 10.43 14.03 -0.94
C ARG A 150 10.52 13.98 0.58
N HIS A 151 10.98 12.86 1.11
CA HIS A 151 11.23 12.74 2.55
C HIS A 151 12.60 13.32 2.91
N PRO A 152 12.75 14.04 4.07
CA PRO A 152 14.01 14.67 4.48
C PRO A 152 15.19 13.72 4.61
N SER A 153 14.94 12.42 4.89
CA SER A 153 16.02 11.42 4.97
C SER A 153 16.62 11.01 3.62
N GLY A 154 15.99 11.40 2.49
CA GLY A 154 16.38 10.97 1.15
C GLY A 154 16.04 9.51 0.82
N LYS A 155 15.31 8.80 1.69
CA LYS A 155 14.89 7.41 1.48
C LYS A 155 13.71 7.30 0.53
#